data_5e5968f3e75fac352a28b991dc5ade5d
#
_entry.id   5e5968f3e75fac352a28b991dc5ade5d
#
_cell.length_a   1.000
_cell.length_b   1.000
_cell.length_c   1.000
_cell.angle_alpha   90.00
_cell.angle_beta   90.00
_cell.angle_gamma   90.00
#
_symmetry.space_group_name_H-M   'P 1'
#
loop_
_entity.id
_entity.type
_entity.pdbx_description
1 polymer ?
#
loop_
_entity_poly.entity_id
_entity_poly.type
_entity_poly.pdbx_seq_one_letter_code
_entity_poly.pdbx_strand_id
1 'polypeptide(L)'
;NDDFSAEVVEFLSEKGFISIDVQGYLREVRDEEVHAISWEEKEKILKHTDMLKLNEHEMKVITNSDNPRSVAEKLAAMGVKEVIITLGSYGAVIYADRKFYEIEAYKPCEIVDATGCGDTFSTGYLYCRAQGIGYEEAGKFAAAMCTLKLEHSGPFDKSIEDIQNIINLGR
;
A
#
# COMPACT_ATOMS: atom_id res chain seq x y z
N ASN A 1 -3.38 -0.30 20.65
CA ASN A 1 -2.30 -0.02 19.70
C ASN A 1 -2.76 0.92 18.61
N ASP A 2 -3.16 2.11 19.00
CA ASP A 2 -3.45 3.15 18.02
C ASP A 2 -2.10 3.76 17.62
N ASP A 3 -1.59 3.46 16.43
CA ASP A 3 -0.34 4.06 15.96
C ASP A 3 -0.46 5.58 16.00
N PHE A 4 -1.58 6.11 15.50
CA PHE A 4 -1.94 7.52 15.62
C PHE A 4 -3.44 7.65 15.87
N SER A 5 -3.84 8.50 16.80
CA SER A 5 -5.25 8.81 17.04
C SER A 5 -5.84 9.64 15.89
N ALA A 6 -7.17 9.65 15.78
CA ALA A 6 -7.87 10.46 14.77
C ALA A 6 -7.51 11.95 14.87
N GLU A 7 -7.33 12.49 16.07
CA GLU A 7 -6.97 13.88 16.31
C GLU A 7 -5.57 14.22 15.77
N VAL A 8 -4.61 13.29 15.92
CA VAL A 8 -3.25 13.45 15.38
C VAL A 8 -3.27 13.42 13.87
N VAL A 9 -4.00 12.48 13.26
CA VAL A 9 -4.12 12.39 11.79
C VAL A 9 -4.81 13.64 11.23
N GLU A 10 -5.88 14.12 11.85
CA GLU A 10 -6.56 15.37 11.48
C GLU A 10 -5.60 16.56 11.52
N PHE A 11 -4.87 16.73 12.62
CA PHE A 11 -3.87 17.81 12.75
C PHE A 11 -2.77 17.73 11.67
N LEU A 12 -2.25 16.53 11.40
CA LEU A 12 -1.21 16.34 10.39
C LEU A 12 -1.73 16.57 8.96
N SER A 13 -3.00 16.26 8.70
CA SER A 13 -3.62 16.46 7.39
C SER A 13 -3.68 17.92 6.96
N GLU A 14 -3.67 18.86 7.91
CA GLU A 14 -3.57 20.29 7.63
C GLU A 14 -2.15 20.71 7.22
N LYS A 15 -1.14 19.88 7.44
CA LYS A 15 0.28 20.21 7.22
C LYS A 15 0.87 19.52 5.99
N GLY A 16 0.28 18.42 5.56
CA GLY A 16 0.84 17.66 4.44
C GLY A 16 0.00 16.47 4.00
N PHE A 17 0.55 15.72 3.07
CA PHE A 17 -0.05 14.51 2.51
C PHE A 17 -0.01 13.38 3.53
N ILE A 18 -1.14 12.75 3.78
CA ILE A 18 -1.28 11.64 4.74
C ILE A 18 -1.31 10.31 3.98
N SER A 19 -0.27 9.54 4.20
CA SER A 19 -0.18 8.15 3.72
C SER A 19 -0.23 7.18 4.88
N ILE A 20 -1.14 6.21 4.82
CA ILE A 20 -1.34 5.21 5.88
C ILE A 20 -1.18 3.80 5.29
N ASP A 21 -0.30 3.00 5.91
CA ASP A 21 -0.37 1.54 5.84
C ASP A 21 -1.29 1.06 6.97
N VAL A 22 -2.35 0.34 6.61
CA VAL A 22 -3.40 -0.01 7.57
C VAL A 22 -2.96 -1.04 8.61
N GLN A 23 -1.83 -1.69 8.38
CA GLN A 23 -1.31 -2.81 9.18
C GLN A 23 -1.30 -2.53 10.68
N GLY A 24 -0.79 -1.35 11.11
CA GLY A 24 -0.68 -0.98 12.52
C GLY A 24 -2.04 -0.83 13.23
N TYR A 25 -3.08 -0.45 12.49
CA TYR A 25 -4.43 -0.29 13.03
C TYR A 25 -5.23 -1.60 13.13
N LEU A 26 -4.80 -2.65 12.45
CA LEU A 26 -5.51 -3.93 12.40
C LEU A 26 -4.84 -5.04 13.21
N ARG A 27 -3.73 -4.75 13.89
CA ARG A 27 -2.94 -5.72 14.64
C ARG A 27 -2.68 -5.25 16.06
N GLU A 28 -2.74 -6.19 16.98
CA GLU A 28 -2.26 -6.03 18.34
C GLU A 28 -1.35 -7.18 18.69
N VAL A 29 -0.25 -6.88 19.39
CA VAL A 29 0.65 -7.91 19.92
C VAL A 29 0.29 -8.15 21.38
N ARG A 30 -0.16 -9.37 21.72
CA ARG A 30 -0.41 -9.84 23.06
C ARG A 30 0.31 -11.18 23.26
N ASP A 31 1.04 -11.33 24.35
CA ASP A 31 1.75 -12.57 24.68
C ASP A 31 2.64 -13.09 23.53
N GLU A 32 3.34 -12.17 22.83
CA GLU A 32 4.21 -12.45 21.69
C GLU A 32 3.46 -12.94 20.42
N GLU A 33 2.12 -12.96 20.43
CA GLU A 33 1.28 -13.32 19.29
C GLU A 33 0.61 -12.08 18.67
N VAL A 34 0.42 -12.12 17.35
CA VAL A 34 -0.25 -11.03 16.59
C VAL A 34 -1.73 -11.38 16.44
N HIS A 35 -2.59 -10.52 16.99
CA HIS A 35 -4.04 -10.64 16.92
C HIS A 35 -4.63 -9.56 16.00
N ALA A 36 -5.63 -9.94 15.20
CA ALA A 36 -6.41 -8.98 14.45
C ALA A 36 -7.36 -8.23 15.38
N ILE A 37 -7.43 -6.91 15.22
CA ILE A 37 -8.33 -6.04 15.99
C ILE A 37 -9.23 -5.22 15.07
N SER A 38 -10.37 -4.75 15.62
CA SER A 38 -11.24 -3.81 14.92
C SER A 38 -10.67 -2.39 15.00
N TRP A 39 -10.74 -1.68 13.88
CA TRP A 39 -10.33 -0.27 13.83
C TRP A 39 -11.54 0.64 14.13
N GLU A 40 -11.71 1.05 15.37
CA GLU A 40 -12.89 1.79 15.84
C GLU A 40 -12.97 3.21 15.23
N GLU A 41 -11.83 3.90 15.13
CA GLU A 41 -11.77 5.27 14.62
C GLU A 41 -11.60 5.38 13.10
N LYS A 42 -11.72 4.27 12.36
CA LYS A 42 -11.40 4.23 10.92
C LYS A 42 -12.10 5.33 10.11
N GLU A 43 -13.38 5.59 10.33
CA GLU A 43 -14.13 6.60 9.57
C GLU A 43 -13.62 8.02 9.83
N LYS A 44 -13.17 8.29 11.06
CA LYS A 44 -12.58 9.59 11.40
C LYS A 44 -11.22 9.78 10.75
N ILE A 45 -10.40 8.73 10.71
CA ILE A 45 -9.05 8.77 10.16
C ILE A 45 -9.09 8.79 8.63
N LEU A 46 -9.91 7.93 8.02
CA LEU A 46 -9.96 7.78 6.56
C LEU A 46 -10.39 9.06 5.82
N LYS A 47 -11.24 9.89 6.42
CA LYS A 47 -11.64 11.19 5.81
C LYS A 47 -10.48 12.18 5.67
N HIS A 48 -9.39 12.00 6.44
CA HIS A 48 -8.18 12.82 6.41
C HIS A 48 -6.99 12.12 5.72
N THR A 49 -7.22 10.94 5.14
CA THR A 49 -6.18 10.12 4.50
C THR A 49 -6.14 10.37 3.01
N ASP A 50 -4.98 10.77 2.50
CA ASP A 50 -4.78 10.95 1.05
C ASP A 50 -4.51 9.61 0.37
N MET A 51 -3.65 8.77 0.93
CA MET A 51 -3.34 7.45 0.43
C MET A 51 -3.50 6.40 1.52
N LEU A 52 -4.25 5.34 1.23
CA LEU A 52 -4.37 4.17 2.08
C LEU A 52 -3.86 2.94 1.35
N LYS A 53 -2.90 2.26 1.95
CA LYS A 53 -2.44 0.96 1.44
C LYS A 53 -2.86 -0.16 2.37
N LEU A 54 -3.29 -1.25 1.79
CA LEU A 54 -3.64 -2.49 2.47
C LEU A 54 -3.33 -3.70 1.59
N ASN A 55 -3.15 -4.87 2.19
CA ASN A 55 -3.03 -6.13 1.48
C ASN A 55 -4.37 -6.91 1.46
N GLU A 56 -4.39 -8.05 0.77
CA GLU A 56 -5.58 -8.90 0.63
C GLU A 56 -6.15 -9.42 1.96
N HIS A 57 -5.32 -9.63 2.99
CA HIS A 57 -5.77 -10.08 4.31
C HIS A 57 -6.38 -8.92 5.10
N GLU A 58 -5.73 -7.76 5.09
CA GLU A 58 -6.19 -6.53 5.72
C GLU A 58 -7.50 -6.04 5.11
N MET A 59 -7.65 -6.19 3.79
CA MET A 59 -8.87 -5.92 3.07
C MET A 59 -10.08 -6.68 3.65
N LYS A 60 -9.92 -7.97 3.95
CA LYS A 60 -10.96 -8.79 4.59
C LYS A 60 -11.29 -8.30 5.99
N VAL A 61 -10.28 -7.97 6.79
CA VAL A 61 -10.46 -7.49 8.16
C VAL A 61 -11.22 -6.18 8.19
N ILE A 62 -10.88 -5.22 7.32
CA ILE A 62 -11.45 -3.88 7.36
C ILE A 62 -12.86 -3.77 6.79
N THR A 63 -13.21 -4.63 5.81
CA THR A 63 -14.49 -4.51 5.06
C THR A 63 -15.33 -5.78 5.03
N ASN A 64 -14.82 -6.90 5.52
CA ASN A 64 -15.41 -8.23 5.39
C ASN A 64 -15.75 -8.60 3.92
N SER A 65 -14.88 -8.23 2.98
CA SER A 65 -15.04 -8.47 1.54
C SER A 65 -13.75 -8.96 0.91
N ASP A 66 -13.86 -9.82 -0.09
CA ASP A 66 -12.75 -10.38 -0.88
C ASP A 66 -12.61 -9.70 -2.24
N ASN A 67 -13.46 -8.73 -2.57
CA ASN A 67 -13.43 -8.05 -3.85
C ASN A 67 -12.65 -6.73 -3.75
N PRO A 68 -11.43 -6.64 -4.33
CA PRO A 68 -10.59 -5.45 -4.20
C PRO A 68 -11.26 -4.18 -4.74
N ARG A 69 -11.98 -4.28 -5.86
CA ARG A 69 -12.66 -3.11 -6.45
C ARG A 69 -13.74 -2.57 -5.54
N SER A 70 -14.60 -3.45 -5.01
CA SER A 70 -15.66 -3.05 -4.07
C SER A 70 -15.09 -2.46 -2.78
N VAL A 71 -13.98 -3.02 -2.29
CA VAL A 71 -13.28 -2.50 -1.10
C VAL A 71 -12.71 -1.11 -1.37
N ALA A 72 -12.02 -0.94 -2.49
CA ALA A 72 -11.42 0.35 -2.85
C ALA A 72 -12.49 1.46 -2.98
N GLU A 73 -13.63 1.17 -3.62
CA GLU A 73 -14.75 2.11 -3.71
C GLU A 73 -15.34 2.47 -2.35
N LYS A 74 -15.50 1.48 -1.45
CA LYS A 74 -15.98 1.73 -0.08
C LYS A 74 -15.04 2.64 0.71
N LEU A 75 -13.73 2.38 0.65
CA LEU A 75 -12.72 3.18 1.35
C LEU A 75 -12.63 4.60 0.77
N ALA A 76 -12.72 4.73 -0.55
CA ALA A 76 -12.78 6.04 -1.20
C ALA A 76 -14.06 6.82 -0.82
N ALA A 77 -15.20 6.14 -0.67
CA ALA A 77 -16.43 6.76 -0.19
C ALA A 77 -16.32 7.26 1.26
N MET A 78 -15.38 6.74 2.05
CA MET A 78 -15.06 7.22 3.40
C MET A 78 -14.08 8.42 3.40
N GLY A 79 -13.59 8.86 2.22
CA GLY A 79 -12.77 10.05 2.06
C GLY A 79 -11.36 9.83 1.54
N VAL A 80 -10.89 8.59 1.42
CA VAL A 80 -9.54 8.29 0.93
C VAL A 80 -9.42 8.65 -0.56
N LYS A 81 -8.37 9.40 -0.92
CA LYS A 81 -8.16 9.85 -2.31
C LYS A 81 -7.52 8.78 -3.20
N GLU A 82 -6.53 8.07 -2.67
CA GLU A 82 -5.81 7.00 -3.37
C GLU A 82 -5.86 5.71 -2.53
N VAL A 83 -6.55 4.69 -3.00
CA VAL A 83 -6.61 3.38 -2.32
C VAL A 83 -5.76 2.39 -3.09
N ILE A 84 -4.82 1.76 -2.40
CA ILE A 84 -3.92 0.76 -2.96
C ILE A 84 -4.16 -0.57 -2.25
N ILE A 85 -4.50 -1.61 -3.03
CA ILE A 85 -4.67 -2.96 -2.52
C ILE A 85 -3.63 -3.86 -3.19
N THR A 86 -2.65 -4.31 -2.42
CA THR A 86 -1.64 -5.26 -2.91
C THR A 86 -2.14 -6.70 -2.80
N LEU A 87 -1.93 -7.48 -3.86
CA LEU A 87 -2.46 -8.83 -4.06
C LEU A 87 -1.34 -9.87 -4.24
N GLY A 88 -0.19 -9.65 -3.63
CA GLY A 88 0.97 -10.53 -3.73
C GLY A 88 1.42 -10.72 -5.18
N SER A 89 1.50 -11.99 -5.63
CA SER A 89 1.90 -12.34 -7.00
C SER A 89 0.89 -11.91 -8.08
N TYR A 90 -0.30 -11.49 -7.70
CA TYR A 90 -1.30 -10.95 -8.63
C TYR A 90 -1.16 -9.44 -8.85
N GLY A 91 -0.16 -8.79 -8.22
CA GLY A 91 0.11 -7.37 -8.39
C GLY A 91 -0.65 -6.49 -7.42
N ALA A 92 -1.28 -5.43 -7.91
CA ALA A 92 -2.03 -4.49 -7.09
C ALA A 92 -3.20 -3.85 -7.86
N VAL A 93 -4.20 -3.40 -7.12
CA VAL A 93 -5.27 -2.55 -7.63
C VAL A 93 -5.12 -1.18 -6.98
N ILE A 94 -5.08 -0.13 -7.80
CA ILE A 94 -5.08 1.25 -7.35
C ILE A 94 -6.41 1.88 -7.77
N TYR A 95 -7.08 2.55 -6.85
CA TYR A 95 -8.27 3.34 -7.13
C TYR A 95 -8.00 4.79 -6.77
N ALA A 96 -8.03 5.66 -7.76
CA ALA A 96 -7.82 7.08 -7.63
C ALA A 96 -8.59 7.83 -8.72
N ASP A 97 -9.06 9.05 -8.44
CA ASP A 97 -9.84 9.88 -9.37
C ASP A 97 -11.04 9.13 -10.01
N ARG A 98 -11.67 8.25 -9.24
CA ARG A 98 -12.79 7.38 -9.68
C ARG A 98 -12.45 6.42 -10.82
N LYS A 99 -11.19 6.04 -10.94
CA LYS A 99 -10.67 5.07 -11.91
C LYS A 99 -9.90 3.97 -11.22
N PHE A 100 -9.93 2.79 -11.82
CA PHE A 100 -9.11 1.65 -11.40
C PHE A 100 -7.90 1.53 -12.32
N TYR A 101 -6.75 1.29 -11.70
CA TYR A 101 -5.49 0.95 -12.36
C TYR A 101 -5.09 -0.42 -11.83
N GLU A 102 -5.01 -1.40 -12.73
CA GLU A 102 -4.55 -2.75 -12.43
C GLU A 102 -3.07 -2.82 -12.73
N ILE A 103 -2.29 -3.11 -11.70
CA ILE A 103 -0.84 -3.17 -11.76
C ILE A 103 -0.42 -4.63 -11.70
N GLU A 104 0.14 -5.14 -12.77
CA GLU A 104 0.68 -6.49 -12.81
C GLU A 104 1.93 -6.61 -11.95
N ALA A 105 2.11 -7.78 -11.30
CA ALA A 105 3.37 -8.09 -10.63
C ALA A 105 4.42 -8.50 -11.66
N TYR A 106 5.62 -8.01 -11.51
CA TYR A 106 6.77 -8.51 -12.28
C TYR A 106 7.28 -9.80 -11.65
N LYS A 107 7.87 -10.66 -12.49
CA LYS A 107 8.36 -11.96 -12.04
C LYS A 107 9.79 -11.85 -11.50
N PRO A 108 10.04 -12.16 -10.21
CA PRO A 108 11.40 -12.21 -9.68
C PRO A 108 12.18 -13.39 -10.26
N CYS A 109 13.50 -13.27 -10.32
CA CYS A 109 14.38 -14.39 -10.68
C CYS A 109 14.31 -15.52 -9.62
N GLU A 110 14.27 -15.13 -8.36
CA GLU A 110 14.07 -16.01 -7.20
C GLU A 110 13.33 -15.26 -6.09
N ILE A 111 12.73 -15.97 -5.16
CA ILE A 111 12.13 -15.39 -3.96
C ILE A 111 12.99 -15.76 -2.76
N VAL A 112 13.70 -14.76 -2.23
CA VAL A 112 14.59 -14.91 -1.07
C VAL A 112 13.87 -14.46 0.21
N ASP A 113 13.26 -13.26 0.18
CA ASP A 113 12.62 -12.68 1.37
C ASP A 113 11.53 -11.69 0.97
N ALA A 114 10.30 -11.94 1.42
CA ALA A 114 9.16 -11.05 1.18
C ALA A 114 8.98 -9.97 2.26
N THR A 115 9.78 -9.99 3.32
CA THR A 115 9.71 -9.00 4.41
C THR A 115 9.97 -7.60 3.89
N GLY A 116 9.10 -6.65 4.21
CA GLY A 116 9.22 -5.25 3.79
C GLY A 116 8.78 -4.96 2.35
N CYS A 117 8.22 -5.93 1.60
CA CYS A 117 7.66 -5.66 0.27
C CYS A 117 6.53 -4.64 0.32
N GLY A 118 5.68 -4.66 1.36
CA GLY A 118 4.62 -3.67 1.56
C GLY A 118 5.17 -2.26 1.68
N ASP A 119 6.18 -2.07 2.53
CA ASP A 119 6.86 -0.78 2.75
C ASP A 119 7.58 -0.32 1.48
N THR A 120 8.23 -1.26 0.77
CA THR A 120 8.89 -1.01 -0.51
C THR A 120 7.90 -0.51 -1.56
N PHE A 121 6.72 -1.13 -1.66
CA PHE A 121 5.65 -0.68 -2.56
C PHE A 121 5.22 0.74 -2.22
N SER A 122 4.89 1.00 -0.95
CA SER A 122 4.48 2.34 -0.50
C SER A 122 5.54 3.38 -0.81
N THR A 123 6.81 3.07 -0.54
CA THR A 123 7.94 3.97 -0.79
C THR A 123 8.09 4.30 -2.27
N GLY A 124 8.09 3.29 -3.14
CA GLY A 124 8.22 3.48 -4.58
C GLY A 124 7.06 4.27 -5.18
N TYR A 125 5.85 3.96 -4.73
CA TYR A 125 4.66 4.68 -5.16
C TYR A 125 4.72 6.15 -4.75
N LEU A 126 4.96 6.44 -3.48
CA LEU A 126 5.03 7.80 -2.94
C LEU A 126 6.17 8.60 -3.59
N TYR A 127 7.33 7.98 -3.83
CA TYR A 127 8.43 8.60 -4.55
C TYR A 127 8.00 9.11 -5.93
N CYS A 128 7.29 8.31 -6.70
CA CYS A 128 6.77 8.69 -8.01
C CYS A 128 5.68 9.77 -7.90
N ARG A 129 4.73 9.62 -6.96
CA ARG A 129 3.64 10.57 -6.77
C ARG A 129 4.16 11.95 -6.35
N ALA A 130 5.19 12.02 -5.51
CA ALA A 130 5.84 13.28 -5.11
C ALA A 130 6.48 14.02 -6.30
N GLN A 131 6.79 13.32 -7.39
CA GLN A 131 7.31 13.90 -8.64
C GLN A 131 6.21 14.19 -9.68
N GLY A 132 4.94 14.01 -9.32
CA GLY A 132 3.81 14.23 -10.24
C GLY A 132 3.61 13.11 -11.26
N ILE A 133 4.25 11.96 -11.09
CA ILE A 133 4.06 10.78 -11.96
C ILE A 133 2.65 10.22 -11.76
N GLY A 134 1.99 9.81 -12.83
CA GLY A 134 0.63 9.26 -12.83
C GLY A 134 0.48 7.99 -12.00
N TYR A 135 -0.76 7.66 -11.62
CA TYR A 135 -1.06 6.53 -10.73
C TYR A 135 -0.59 5.18 -11.27
N GLU A 136 -0.78 4.94 -12.55
CA GLU A 136 -0.41 3.68 -13.20
C GLU A 136 1.11 3.50 -13.26
N GLU A 137 1.83 4.51 -13.69
CA GLU A 137 3.29 4.50 -13.78
C GLU A 137 3.93 4.42 -12.38
N ALA A 138 3.35 5.11 -11.39
CA ALA A 138 3.78 5.01 -10.00
C ALA A 138 3.57 3.59 -9.45
N GLY A 139 2.44 2.97 -9.78
CA GLY A 139 2.16 1.58 -9.42
C GLY A 139 3.13 0.58 -10.07
N LYS A 140 3.42 0.74 -11.37
CA LYS A 140 4.40 -0.10 -12.08
C LYS A 140 5.81 0.02 -11.47
N PHE A 141 6.23 1.24 -11.15
CA PHE A 141 7.50 1.48 -10.48
C PHE A 141 7.57 0.80 -9.11
N ALA A 142 6.52 0.93 -8.30
CA ALA A 142 6.41 0.30 -7.00
C ALA A 142 6.45 -1.24 -7.09
N ALA A 143 5.73 -1.83 -8.07
CA ALA A 143 5.74 -3.26 -8.32
C ALA A 143 7.12 -3.77 -8.74
N ALA A 144 7.84 -3.04 -9.59
CA ALA A 144 9.21 -3.38 -9.99
C ALA A 144 10.19 -3.32 -8.80
N MET A 145 10.05 -2.33 -7.92
CA MET A 145 10.81 -2.27 -6.66
C MET A 145 10.55 -3.51 -5.79
N CYS A 146 9.30 -3.92 -5.64
CA CYS A 146 8.95 -5.14 -4.88
C CYS A 146 9.58 -6.38 -5.49
N THR A 147 9.63 -6.50 -6.81
CA THR A 147 10.27 -7.62 -7.50
C THR A 147 11.75 -7.71 -7.13
N LEU A 148 12.47 -6.60 -7.20
CA LEU A 148 13.88 -6.54 -6.79
C LEU A 148 14.08 -6.78 -5.29
N LYS A 149 13.13 -6.31 -4.44
CA LYS A 149 13.15 -6.56 -2.99
C LYS A 149 13.00 -8.05 -2.65
N LEU A 150 12.14 -8.77 -3.37
CA LEU A 150 11.93 -10.20 -3.19
C LEU A 150 13.20 -11.03 -3.42
N GLU A 151 14.11 -10.57 -4.29
CA GLU A 151 15.35 -11.26 -4.66
C GLU A 151 16.48 -11.09 -3.61
N HIS A 152 16.28 -10.27 -2.57
CA HIS A 152 17.28 -9.98 -1.55
C HIS A 152 16.70 -9.84 -0.15
N SER A 153 17.44 -10.30 0.84
CA SER A 153 17.16 -10.04 2.24
C SER A 153 17.67 -8.66 2.67
N GLY A 154 17.05 -8.05 3.69
CA GLY A 154 17.44 -6.74 4.21
C GLY A 154 16.77 -5.55 3.51
N PRO A 155 17.21 -4.31 3.76
CA PRO A 155 16.65 -3.11 3.15
C PRO A 155 16.82 -3.10 1.63
N PHE A 156 15.93 -2.34 0.94
CA PHE A 156 16.04 -2.12 -0.50
C PHE A 156 17.30 -1.28 -0.82
N ASP A 157 18.16 -1.77 -1.72
CA ASP A 157 19.47 -1.19 -2.06
C ASP A 157 19.71 -1.03 -3.58
N LYS A 158 18.69 -1.21 -4.40
CA LYS A 158 18.81 -1.14 -5.86
C LYS A 158 18.63 0.29 -6.38
N SER A 159 19.21 0.54 -7.56
CA SER A 159 19.15 1.84 -8.24
C SER A 159 17.83 2.03 -9.00
N ILE A 160 17.54 3.28 -9.39
CA ILE A 160 16.42 3.60 -10.30
C ILE A 160 16.62 2.91 -11.66
N GLU A 161 17.85 2.76 -12.12
CA GLU A 161 18.15 2.05 -13.37
C GLU A 161 17.78 0.57 -13.29
N ASP A 162 18.05 -0.10 -12.17
CA ASP A 162 17.64 -1.49 -11.95
C ASP A 162 16.11 -1.63 -12.00
N ILE A 163 15.38 -0.71 -11.36
CA ILE A 163 13.91 -0.69 -11.38
C ILE A 163 13.41 -0.49 -12.81
N GLN A 164 13.99 0.47 -13.54
CA GLN A 164 13.59 0.74 -14.92
C GLN A 164 13.85 -0.45 -15.84
N ASN A 165 14.93 -1.21 -15.61
CA ASN A 165 15.23 -2.43 -16.34
C ASN A 165 14.15 -3.50 -16.13
N ILE A 166 13.62 -3.69 -14.90
CA ILE A 166 12.50 -4.60 -14.65
C ILE A 166 11.27 -4.18 -15.45
N ILE A 167 10.92 -2.90 -15.43
CA ILE A 167 9.76 -2.35 -16.15
C ILE A 167 9.90 -2.58 -17.67
N ASN A 168 11.08 -2.27 -18.22
CA ASN A 168 11.34 -2.37 -19.66
C ASN A 168 11.37 -3.83 -20.16
N LEU A 169 11.85 -4.74 -19.33
CA LEU A 169 11.92 -6.17 -19.69
C LEU A 169 10.58 -6.87 -19.51
N GLY A 170 9.65 -6.31 -18.76
CA GLY A 170 8.34 -6.91 -18.47
C GLY A 170 8.43 -8.23 -17.71
N ARG A 171 9.46 -8.36 -16.86
CA ARG A 171 9.71 -9.60 -16.09
C ARG A 171 8.83 -9.70 -14.89
#